data_a94d705548ac0b08b441d539f755f394
#
_entry.id   a94d705548ac0b08b441d539f755f394
#
_cell.length_a   1.000
_cell.length_b   1.000
_cell.length_c   1.000
_cell.angle_alpha   90.00
_cell.angle_beta   90.00
_cell.angle_gamma   90.00
#
_symmetry.space_group_name_H-M   'P 1'
#
loop_
_entity.id
_entity.type
_entity.pdbx_description
1 polymer ?
#
loop_
_entity_poly.entity_id
_entity_poly.type
_entity_poly.pdbx_seq_one_letter_code
_entity_poly.pdbx_strand_id
1 'polypeptide(L)'
;MNRKAENVNNGVYSAQSIHAPANFLAKGNVDTWFLLIVMAISLFGMIMSYSASSVYAEMYHDDSTYFFRRYVLFFVLAVLMTAPFVVLARPWQWRLFAMGAYAVSTLLLMLVPVIGDEYGGAKRWISFGPISIQPSEIAKVALVMMLALYMSRYEKKIDDNGKEGFFYGAFIPLCMTGMLCILTMLGKHISGLMIIGMLGLSIMFIGGTKSKWILSFIGLIAVAGVCLILILPYAMDRVMTWINIDEADPLGSAWQTLQGLYAIGSGGLFGRGLGNSNQKYGYVSQPQNDFIFTIICEELGFIGVIIVVGLFALLVVRGFHIAKNAPDKFCSLTCYGLTIKVALQTLMNIAVVTNMMPNTGIALPFFSSGGSALMLQIFEMGIILSISRYSNVKR
;
A
#
# COMPACT_ATOMS: atom_id res chain seq x y z
N MET A 1 -32.46 -36.76 41.46
CA MET A 1 -32.29 -37.31 40.10
C MET A 1 -31.99 -36.17 39.15
N ASN A 2 -30.96 -36.39 38.35
CA ASN A 2 -30.44 -35.54 37.22
C ASN A 2 -29.81 -34.18 37.52
N ARG A 3 -28.62 -34.23 38.06
CA ARG A 3 -27.49 -33.32 37.70
C ARG A 3 -26.82 -33.89 36.46
N LYS A 4 -27.13 -33.40 35.28
CA LYS A 4 -26.35 -33.57 34.04
C LYS A 4 -26.75 -32.44 33.10
N ALA A 5 -25.97 -31.40 33.03
CA ALA A 5 -25.76 -30.49 31.89
C ALA A 5 -25.18 -29.15 32.33
N GLU A 6 -24.00 -29.18 32.93
CA GLU A 6 -23.12 -28.00 33.04
C GLU A 6 -21.69 -28.46 32.80
N ASN A 7 -21.39 -28.74 31.57
CA ASN A 7 -20.03 -28.83 31.05
C ASN A 7 -20.04 -28.29 29.62
N VAL A 8 -20.26 -27.01 29.49
CA VAL A 8 -20.04 -26.28 28.23
C VAL A 8 -18.71 -25.53 28.32
N ASN A 9 -17.72 -26.22 27.81
CA ASN A 9 -16.55 -25.65 27.09
C ASN A 9 -15.90 -24.40 27.66
N ASN A 10 -15.09 -24.56 28.68
CA ASN A 10 -13.84 -23.83 28.80
C ASN A 10 -12.88 -24.32 27.70
N GLY A 11 -13.11 -23.88 26.48
CA GLY A 11 -12.19 -24.06 25.36
C GLY A 11 -10.93 -23.28 25.59
N VAL A 12 -10.02 -23.87 26.32
CA VAL A 12 -8.59 -23.51 26.34
C VAL A 12 -8.10 -23.73 24.92
N TYR A 13 -8.06 -22.67 24.11
CA TYR A 13 -7.25 -22.65 22.91
C TYR A 13 -5.79 -22.65 23.36
N SER A 14 -5.26 -23.88 23.59
CA SER A 14 -3.85 -24.09 23.85
C SER A 14 -3.05 -23.54 22.67
N ALA A 15 -1.86 -23.03 22.98
CA ALA A 15 -0.87 -22.48 22.05
C ALA A 15 -0.31 -23.51 21.02
N GLN A 16 -1.04 -24.60 20.76
CA GLN A 16 -0.70 -25.67 19.85
C GLN A 16 -1.68 -25.68 18.71
N SER A 17 -1.33 -25.04 17.65
CA SER A 17 -1.52 -25.49 16.27
C SER A 17 -1.42 -24.33 15.30
N ILE A 18 -0.30 -24.24 14.65
CA ILE A 18 -0.15 -23.69 13.31
C ILE A 18 -1.10 -24.44 12.34
N HIS A 19 -1.58 -25.61 12.73
CA HIS A 19 -2.53 -26.43 12.00
C HIS A 19 -3.99 -26.05 12.38
N ALA A 20 -4.73 -25.64 11.36
CA ALA A 20 -6.18 -25.40 11.48
C ALA A 20 -6.91 -26.67 11.92
N PRO A 21 -7.95 -26.58 12.80
CA PRO A 21 -8.85 -27.69 13.05
C PRO A 21 -9.49 -28.15 11.73
N ALA A 22 -9.72 -29.48 11.62
CA ALA A 22 -10.16 -30.16 10.40
C ALA A 22 -11.52 -29.70 9.81
N ASN A 23 -12.24 -28.83 10.49
CA ASN A 23 -13.57 -28.31 10.09
C ASN A 23 -13.51 -26.92 9.46
N PHE A 24 -12.41 -26.58 8.75
CA PHE A 24 -12.40 -25.32 7.99
C PHE A 24 -13.37 -25.41 6.81
N LEU A 25 -14.35 -24.54 6.90
CA LEU A 25 -15.41 -24.12 5.98
C LEU A 25 -15.24 -24.57 4.53
N ALA A 26 -16.34 -25.05 3.97
CA ALA A 26 -16.41 -25.39 2.56
C ALA A 26 -15.89 -24.23 1.70
N LYS A 27 -14.93 -24.53 0.84
CA LYS A 27 -14.30 -23.62 -0.10
C LYS A 27 -15.36 -23.03 -1.04
N GLY A 28 -15.61 -21.74 -0.93
CA GLY A 28 -16.56 -21.03 -1.77
C GLY A 28 -15.95 -20.47 -3.06
N ASN A 29 -16.73 -19.65 -3.78
CA ASN A 29 -16.25 -18.89 -4.92
C ASN A 29 -15.53 -17.63 -4.43
N VAL A 30 -14.67 -17.08 -5.27
CA VAL A 30 -14.05 -15.75 -5.07
C VAL A 30 -15.13 -14.67 -5.04
N ASP A 31 -14.82 -13.56 -4.35
CA ASP A 31 -15.67 -12.38 -4.39
C ASP A 31 -15.60 -11.73 -5.77
N THR A 32 -16.63 -11.97 -6.59
CA THR A 32 -16.66 -11.53 -8.00
C THR A 32 -16.68 -10.01 -8.11
N TRP A 33 -17.37 -9.30 -7.20
CA TRP A 33 -17.39 -7.84 -7.22
C TRP A 33 -16.03 -7.22 -6.95
N PHE A 34 -15.30 -7.75 -5.97
CA PHE A 34 -13.94 -7.31 -5.68
C PHE A 34 -13.01 -7.56 -6.88
N LEU A 35 -13.11 -8.75 -7.50
CA LEU A 35 -12.33 -9.08 -8.69
C LEU A 35 -12.63 -8.12 -9.84
N LEU A 36 -13.91 -7.84 -10.13
CA LEU A 36 -14.30 -6.91 -11.20
C LEU A 36 -13.80 -5.49 -10.95
N ILE A 37 -13.84 -4.99 -9.70
CA ILE A 37 -13.33 -3.68 -9.35
C ILE A 37 -11.80 -3.63 -9.57
N VAL A 38 -11.06 -4.64 -9.11
CA VAL A 38 -9.60 -4.71 -9.31
C VAL A 38 -9.24 -4.73 -10.79
N MET A 39 -9.97 -5.51 -11.59
CA MET A 39 -9.77 -5.56 -13.06
C MET A 39 -10.10 -4.21 -13.70
N ALA A 40 -11.19 -3.56 -13.32
CA ALA A 40 -11.58 -2.26 -13.86
C ALA A 40 -10.52 -1.18 -13.56
N ILE A 41 -10.03 -1.11 -12.30
CA ILE A 41 -8.96 -0.17 -11.93
C ILE A 41 -7.69 -0.47 -12.72
N SER A 42 -7.30 -1.73 -12.85
CA SER A 42 -6.07 -2.12 -13.56
C SER A 42 -6.14 -1.83 -15.05
N LEU A 43 -7.28 -2.09 -15.70
CA LEU A 43 -7.49 -1.77 -17.12
C LEU A 43 -7.51 -0.26 -17.35
N PHE A 44 -8.16 0.50 -16.46
CA PHE A 44 -8.14 1.95 -16.55
C PHE A 44 -6.73 2.50 -16.29
N GLY A 45 -6.00 1.96 -15.32
CA GLY A 45 -4.60 2.29 -15.08
C GLY A 45 -3.71 2.00 -16.29
N MET A 46 -3.95 0.90 -17.00
CA MET A 46 -3.24 0.54 -18.22
C MET A 46 -3.43 1.58 -19.33
N ILE A 47 -4.68 2.02 -19.55
CA ILE A 47 -5.00 3.05 -20.56
C ILE A 47 -4.32 4.37 -20.20
N MET A 48 -4.45 4.79 -18.95
CA MET A 48 -3.86 6.06 -18.50
C MET A 48 -2.33 6.02 -18.43
N SER A 49 -1.75 4.88 -18.08
CA SER A 49 -0.29 4.69 -18.14
C SER A 49 0.25 4.84 -19.55
N TYR A 50 -0.46 4.31 -20.57
CA TYR A 50 -0.12 4.52 -21.98
C TYR A 50 -0.22 6.00 -22.36
N SER A 51 -1.34 6.65 -22.07
CA SER A 51 -1.53 8.06 -22.41
C SER A 51 -0.47 8.96 -21.78
N ALA A 52 -0.18 8.76 -20.48
CA ALA A 52 0.80 9.56 -19.77
C ALA A 52 2.25 9.31 -20.21
N SER A 53 2.57 8.08 -20.64
CA SER A 53 3.95 7.69 -20.95
C SER A 53 4.33 7.80 -22.42
N SER A 54 3.36 7.88 -23.35
CA SER A 54 3.58 7.75 -24.79
C SER A 54 4.63 8.74 -25.33
N VAL A 55 4.54 10.01 -24.94
CA VAL A 55 5.48 11.06 -25.38
C VAL A 55 6.88 10.84 -24.78
N TYR A 56 6.95 10.55 -23.49
CA TYR A 56 8.20 10.27 -22.80
C TYR A 56 8.88 9.01 -23.39
N ALA A 57 8.09 7.98 -23.70
CA ALA A 57 8.58 6.75 -24.32
C ALA A 57 9.16 7.00 -25.73
N GLU A 58 8.49 7.81 -26.54
CA GLU A 58 8.99 8.20 -27.86
C GLU A 58 10.31 8.97 -27.76
N MET A 59 10.40 9.94 -26.84
CA MET A 59 11.60 10.78 -26.68
C MET A 59 12.85 10.01 -26.19
N TYR A 60 12.68 9.00 -25.35
CA TYR A 60 13.81 8.33 -24.67
C TYR A 60 14.05 6.90 -25.15
N HIS A 61 13.08 6.27 -25.82
CA HIS A 61 13.15 4.86 -26.26
C HIS A 61 12.83 4.68 -27.75
N ASP A 62 12.53 5.75 -28.50
CA ASP A 62 12.10 5.71 -29.91
C ASP A 62 10.89 4.79 -30.14
N ASP A 63 10.04 4.63 -29.12
CA ASP A 63 8.90 3.72 -29.16
C ASP A 63 7.83 4.15 -28.15
N SER A 64 6.77 4.79 -28.65
CA SER A 64 5.65 5.31 -27.81
C SER A 64 4.92 4.24 -27.00
N THR A 65 5.07 2.96 -27.37
CA THR A 65 4.41 1.82 -26.72
C THR A 65 5.29 1.13 -25.67
N TYR A 66 6.53 1.57 -25.46
CA TYR A 66 7.51 0.90 -24.59
C TYR A 66 6.96 0.63 -23.17
N PHE A 67 6.47 1.65 -22.48
CA PHE A 67 5.94 1.48 -21.12
C PHE A 67 4.60 0.71 -21.11
N PHE A 68 3.77 0.89 -22.11
CA PHE A 68 2.51 0.15 -22.25
C PHE A 68 2.76 -1.36 -22.39
N ARG A 69 3.64 -1.79 -23.30
CA ARG A 69 3.99 -3.20 -23.48
C ARG A 69 4.55 -3.79 -22.19
N ARG A 70 5.41 -3.02 -21.50
CA ARG A 70 5.96 -3.41 -20.21
C ARG A 70 4.87 -3.55 -19.15
N TYR A 71 3.93 -2.62 -19.07
CA TYR A 71 2.79 -2.71 -18.16
C TYR A 71 1.95 -3.96 -18.42
N VAL A 72 1.57 -4.20 -19.68
CA VAL A 72 0.81 -5.40 -20.09
C VAL A 72 1.54 -6.69 -19.69
N LEU A 73 2.84 -6.76 -19.99
CA LEU A 73 3.66 -7.93 -19.63
C LEU A 73 3.64 -8.20 -18.12
N PHE A 74 3.92 -7.18 -17.30
CA PHE A 74 3.92 -7.33 -15.85
C PHE A 74 2.54 -7.61 -15.29
N PHE A 75 1.48 -7.04 -15.88
CA PHE A 75 0.10 -7.34 -15.51
C PHE A 75 -0.23 -8.81 -15.76
N VAL A 76 0.04 -9.32 -16.96
CA VAL A 76 -0.20 -10.73 -17.30
C VAL A 76 0.60 -11.67 -16.41
N LEU A 77 1.89 -11.39 -16.20
CA LEU A 77 2.73 -12.16 -15.29
C LEU A 77 2.19 -12.14 -13.85
N ALA A 78 1.75 -10.98 -13.37
CA ALA A 78 1.17 -10.84 -12.04
C ALA A 78 -0.10 -11.68 -11.89
N VAL A 79 -1.00 -11.65 -12.87
CA VAL A 79 -2.23 -12.46 -12.87
C VAL A 79 -1.89 -13.94 -12.89
N LEU A 80 -0.99 -14.38 -13.79
CA LEU A 80 -0.58 -15.79 -13.90
C LEU A 80 0.08 -16.30 -12.62
N MET A 81 0.94 -15.49 -11.98
CA MET A 81 1.57 -15.85 -10.70
C MET A 81 0.56 -15.85 -9.55
N THR A 82 -0.39 -14.93 -9.53
CA THR A 82 -1.34 -14.78 -8.42
C THR A 82 -2.49 -15.79 -8.48
N ALA A 83 -2.97 -16.13 -9.66
CA ALA A 83 -4.14 -17.01 -9.84
C ALA A 83 -4.02 -18.38 -9.13
N PRO A 84 -2.87 -19.09 -9.16
CA PRO A 84 -2.70 -20.34 -8.41
C PRO A 84 -2.88 -20.14 -6.90
N PHE A 85 -2.36 -19.05 -6.32
CA PHE A 85 -2.50 -18.74 -4.91
C PHE A 85 -3.96 -18.43 -4.54
N VAL A 86 -4.67 -17.69 -5.39
CA VAL A 86 -6.11 -17.44 -5.19
C VAL A 86 -6.89 -18.75 -5.14
N VAL A 87 -6.56 -19.70 -6.01
CA VAL A 87 -7.28 -20.96 -6.14
C VAL A 87 -6.84 -22.00 -5.12
N LEU A 88 -5.57 -22.13 -4.81
CA LEU A 88 -4.99 -23.22 -4.04
C LEU A 88 -4.69 -22.87 -2.59
N ALA A 89 -4.32 -21.62 -2.31
CA ALA A 89 -3.85 -21.24 -0.99
C ALA A 89 -4.97 -21.33 0.06
N ARG A 90 -4.59 -21.83 1.23
CA ARG A 90 -5.45 -21.93 2.41
C ARG A 90 -5.03 -20.88 3.45
N PRO A 91 -5.93 -20.45 4.35
CA PRO A 91 -5.64 -19.42 5.37
C PRO A 91 -4.39 -19.71 6.21
N TRP A 92 -4.12 -20.96 6.57
CA TRP A 92 -2.94 -21.32 7.35
C TRP A 92 -1.60 -21.11 6.60
N GLN A 93 -1.61 -21.27 5.27
CA GLN A 93 -0.42 -21.04 4.43
C GLN A 93 -0.03 -19.56 4.41
N TRP A 94 -1.03 -18.68 4.45
CA TRP A 94 -0.80 -17.23 4.56
C TRP A 94 -0.14 -16.84 5.90
N ARG A 95 -0.42 -17.59 6.98
CA ARG A 95 0.27 -17.37 8.26
C ARG A 95 1.77 -17.72 8.18
N LEU A 96 2.11 -18.82 7.53
CA LEU A 96 3.50 -19.20 7.29
C LEU A 96 4.19 -18.19 6.34
N PHE A 97 3.50 -17.80 5.28
CA PHE A 97 3.98 -16.79 4.35
C PHE A 97 4.27 -15.45 5.06
N ALA A 98 3.43 -15.02 6.00
CA ALA A 98 3.61 -13.79 6.76
C ALA A 98 4.96 -13.74 7.49
N MET A 99 5.36 -14.83 8.16
CA MET A 99 6.65 -14.92 8.86
C MET A 99 7.83 -14.88 7.88
N GLY A 100 7.75 -15.66 6.80
CA GLY A 100 8.79 -15.68 5.78
C GLY A 100 8.93 -14.34 5.06
N ALA A 101 7.81 -13.74 4.67
CA ALA A 101 7.80 -12.44 3.99
C ALA A 101 8.38 -11.33 4.89
N TYR A 102 8.08 -11.33 6.19
CA TYR A 102 8.63 -10.36 7.13
C TYR A 102 10.14 -10.53 7.30
N ALA A 103 10.64 -11.75 7.44
CA ALA A 103 12.06 -12.02 7.54
C ALA A 103 12.81 -11.63 6.25
N VAL A 104 12.28 -12.01 5.08
CA VAL A 104 12.87 -11.67 3.78
C VAL A 104 12.86 -10.17 3.53
N SER A 105 11.75 -9.48 3.81
CA SER A 105 11.67 -8.02 3.63
C SER A 105 12.63 -7.27 4.54
N THR A 106 12.79 -7.72 5.78
CA THR A 106 13.78 -7.16 6.72
C THR A 106 15.20 -7.32 6.19
N LEU A 107 15.53 -8.52 5.70
CA LEU A 107 16.85 -8.79 5.10
C LEU A 107 17.09 -7.93 3.86
N LEU A 108 16.11 -7.84 2.96
CA LEU A 108 16.21 -7.01 1.76
C LEU A 108 16.40 -5.53 2.11
N LEU A 109 15.67 -5.01 3.11
CA LEU A 109 15.85 -3.63 3.56
C LEU A 109 17.23 -3.38 4.18
N MET A 110 17.82 -4.36 4.89
CA MET A 110 19.20 -4.28 5.39
C MET A 110 20.22 -4.23 4.25
N LEU A 111 19.94 -4.89 3.13
CA LEU A 111 20.84 -4.93 1.97
C LEU A 111 20.76 -3.66 1.11
N VAL A 112 19.62 -2.94 1.10
CA VAL A 112 19.43 -1.74 0.27
C VAL A 112 20.55 -0.69 0.41
N PRO A 113 21.03 -0.28 1.60
CA PRO A 113 22.10 0.69 1.73
C PRO A 113 23.43 0.24 1.10
N VAL A 114 23.66 -1.09 1.03
CA VAL A 114 24.91 -1.69 0.53
C VAL A 114 24.85 -1.91 -0.98
N ILE A 115 23.85 -2.62 -1.48
CA ILE A 115 23.74 -3.07 -2.88
C ILE A 115 22.70 -2.32 -3.71
N GLY A 116 21.94 -1.39 -3.09
CA GLY A 116 20.88 -0.68 -3.77
C GLY A 116 21.40 0.34 -4.79
N ASP A 117 20.67 0.47 -5.91
CA ASP A 117 20.94 1.48 -6.93
C ASP A 117 20.58 2.87 -6.41
N GLU A 118 21.42 3.84 -6.73
CA GLU A 118 21.23 5.22 -6.33
C GLU A 118 20.48 6.01 -7.42
N TYR A 119 19.27 6.47 -7.08
CA TYR A 119 18.48 7.35 -7.92
C TYR A 119 18.09 8.61 -7.12
N GLY A 120 18.46 9.77 -7.65
CA GLY A 120 18.13 11.05 -7.00
C GLY A 120 18.71 11.19 -5.59
N GLY A 121 19.93 10.70 -5.33
CA GLY A 121 20.60 10.78 -4.02
C GLY A 121 20.05 9.82 -2.95
N ALA A 122 19.24 8.84 -3.34
CA ALA A 122 18.68 7.84 -2.42
C ALA A 122 18.76 6.44 -3.01
N LYS A 123 19.13 5.47 -2.18
CA LYS A 123 19.16 4.04 -2.53
C LYS A 123 17.84 3.42 -2.09
N ARG A 124 17.00 2.99 -3.04
CA ARG A 124 15.64 2.48 -2.75
C ARG A 124 15.30 1.23 -3.51
N TRP A 125 16.04 0.94 -4.58
CA TRP A 125 15.78 -0.13 -5.53
C TRP A 125 16.93 -1.11 -5.53
N ILE A 126 16.63 -2.38 -5.74
CA ILE A 126 17.61 -3.42 -6.03
C ILE A 126 17.30 -3.95 -7.42
N SER A 127 18.23 -3.80 -8.35
CA SER A 127 18.07 -4.25 -9.74
C SER A 127 18.66 -5.63 -9.94
N PHE A 128 17.86 -6.52 -10.49
CA PHE A 128 18.24 -7.85 -10.94
C PHE A 128 18.08 -7.91 -12.47
N GLY A 129 19.04 -7.37 -13.20
CA GLY A 129 18.96 -7.24 -14.65
C GLY A 129 17.80 -6.34 -15.08
N PRO A 130 16.83 -6.81 -15.89
CA PRO A 130 15.73 -5.97 -16.38
C PRO A 130 14.63 -5.70 -15.35
N ILE A 131 14.69 -6.34 -14.17
CA ILE A 131 13.69 -6.22 -13.12
C ILE A 131 14.30 -5.47 -11.95
N SER A 132 13.67 -4.37 -11.55
CA SER A 132 13.99 -3.65 -10.32
C SER A 132 12.91 -3.90 -9.27
N ILE A 133 13.32 -4.20 -8.06
CA ILE A 133 12.43 -4.45 -6.92
C ILE A 133 12.67 -3.36 -5.88
N GLN A 134 11.58 -2.87 -5.31
CA GLN A 134 11.63 -1.94 -4.19
C GLN A 134 11.32 -2.68 -2.88
N PRO A 135 12.30 -2.97 -2.02
CA PRO A 135 12.10 -3.77 -0.81
C PRO A 135 11.07 -3.19 0.16
N SER A 136 10.91 -1.88 0.20
CA SER A 136 9.89 -1.23 1.04
C SER A 136 8.45 -1.54 0.61
N GLU A 137 8.19 -1.85 -0.67
CA GLU A 137 6.87 -2.30 -1.11
C GLU A 137 6.54 -3.69 -0.52
N ILE A 138 7.50 -4.60 -0.57
CA ILE A 138 7.37 -5.94 0.04
C ILE A 138 7.20 -5.80 1.57
N ALA A 139 7.96 -4.91 2.19
CA ALA A 139 7.92 -4.69 3.63
C ALA A 139 6.54 -4.21 4.13
N LYS A 140 5.83 -3.38 3.35
CA LYS A 140 4.46 -2.95 3.68
C LYS A 140 3.50 -4.13 3.78
N VAL A 141 3.52 -5.03 2.80
CA VAL A 141 2.69 -6.26 2.79
C VAL A 141 3.08 -7.19 3.92
N ALA A 142 4.37 -7.42 4.08
CA ALA A 142 4.93 -8.30 5.11
C ALA A 142 4.57 -7.80 6.52
N LEU A 143 4.66 -6.49 6.77
CA LEU A 143 4.27 -5.89 8.04
C LEU A 143 2.78 -6.11 8.34
N VAL A 144 1.92 -5.82 7.35
CA VAL A 144 0.47 -6.04 7.49
C VAL A 144 0.18 -7.46 7.93
N MET A 145 0.71 -8.44 7.20
CA MET A 145 0.45 -9.85 7.46
C MET A 145 1.07 -10.31 8.79
N MET A 146 2.28 -9.86 9.10
CA MET A 146 2.97 -10.24 10.33
C MET A 146 2.30 -9.64 11.57
N LEU A 147 1.89 -8.36 11.53
CA LEU A 147 1.11 -7.76 12.62
C LEU A 147 -0.26 -8.42 12.77
N ALA A 148 -0.93 -8.76 11.66
CA ALA A 148 -2.20 -9.51 11.70
C ALA A 148 -2.02 -10.87 12.37
N LEU A 149 -0.94 -11.59 12.06
CA LEU A 149 -0.60 -12.87 12.69
C LEU A 149 -0.32 -12.70 14.18
N TYR A 150 0.51 -11.72 14.54
CA TYR A 150 0.88 -11.44 15.92
C TYR A 150 -0.35 -11.06 16.76
N MET A 151 -1.14 -10.09 16.31
CA MET A 151 -2.29 -9.58 17.04
C MET A 151 -3.42 -10.61 17.15
N SER A 152 -3.60 -11.46 16.14
CA SER A 152 -4.56 -12.56 16.23
C SER A 152 -4.13 -13.64 17.25
N ARG A 153 -2.83 -13.86 17.42
CA ARG A 153 -2.29 -14.85 18.36
C ARG A 153 -2.36 -14.39 19.82
N TYR A 154 -2.13 -13.10 20.06
CA TYR A 154 -2.04 -12.52 21.41
C TYR A 154 -3.28 -11.70 21.79
N GLU A 155 -4.42 -11.89 21.12
CA GLU A 155 -5.66 -11.14 21.31
C GLU A 155 -6.07 -10.98 22.77
N LYS A 156 -6.09 -12.09 23.55
CA LYS A 156 -6.45 -12.07 24.97
C LYS A 156 -5.52 -11.23 25.84
N LYS A 157 -4.23 -11.18 25.51
CA LYS A 157 -3.25 -10.37 26.23
C LYS A 157 -3.30 -8.91 25.86
N ILE A 158 -3.66 -8.61 24.60
CA ILE A 158 -3.82 -7.25 24.09
C ILE A 158 -5.01 -6.55 24.75
N ASP A 159 -6.08 -7.30 25.04
CA ASP A 159 -7.28 -6.78 25.67
C ASP A 159 -7.09 -6.45 27.18
N ASP A 160 -6.01 -6.92 27.81
CA ASP A 160 -5.70 -6.60 29.20
C ASP A 160 -5.48 -5.08 29.41
N ASN A 161 -5.96 -4.59 30.57
CA ASN A 161 -5.83 -3.17 30.96
C ASN A 161 -4.47 -2.82 31.59
N GLY A 162 -3.69 -3.83 31.95
CA GLY A 162 -2.45 -3.71 32.71
C GLY A 162 -1.19 -3.67 31.82
N LYS A 163 -0.10 -4.15 32.44
CA LYS A 163 1.23 -4.21 31.79
C LYS A 163 1.27 -5.14 30.59
N GLU A 164 0.50 -6.25 30.63
CA GLU A 164 0.45 -7.20 29.49
C GLU A 164 -0.17 -6.53 28.26
N GLY A 165 -1.27 -5.79 28.42
CA GLY A 165 -1.90 -5.07 27.31
C GLY A 165 -1.00 -4.00 26.69
N PHE A 166 -0.17 -3.30 27.49
CA PHE A 166 0.84 -2.41 26.97
C PHE A 166 1.92 -3.17 26.19
N PHE A 167 2.49 -4.21 26.80
CA PHE A 167 3.64 -4.92 26.23
C PHE A 167 3.25 -5.65 24.94
N TYR A 168 2.18 -6.45 24.97
CA TYR A 168 1.73 -7.23 23.81
C TYR A 168 0.92 -6.41 22.81
N GLY A 169 0.13 -5.45 23.26
CA GLY A 169 -0.75 -4.67 22.37
C GLY A 169 -0.08 -3.45 21.75
N ALA A 170 0.96 -2.89 22.39
CA ALA A 170 1.56 -1.65 21.95
C ALA A 170 3.06 -1.77 21.68
N PHE A 171 3.87 -2.17 22.67
CA PHE A 171 5.32 -2.14 22.58
C PHE A 171 5.87 -3.07 21.50
N ILE A 172 5.50 -4.35 21.49
CA ILE A 172 6.02 -5.32 20.50
C ILE A 172 5.57 -4.97 19.07
N PRO A 173 4.28 -4.67 18.77
CA PRO A 173 3.87 -4.22 17.44
C PRO A 173 4.60 -2.95 16.99
N LEU A 174 4.86 -2.01 17.91
CA LEU A 174 5.62 -0.82 17.61
C LEU A 174 7.09 -1.13 17.30
N CYS A 175 7.73 -2.04 18.04
CA CYS A 175 9.09 -2.49 17.73
C CYS A 175 9.19 -3.15 16.36
N MET A 176 8.21 -3.99 15.99
CA MET A 176 8.15 -4.62 14.66
C MET A 176 8.00 -3.58 13.56
N THR A 177 7.09 -2.61 13.73
CA THR A 177 6.88 -1.52 12.78
C THR A 177 8.10 -0.60 12.73
N GLY A 178 8.62 -0.19 13.88
CA GLY A 178 9.76 0.71 14.02
C GLY A 178 11.04 0.15 13.41
N MET A 179 11.28 -1.16 13.53
CA MET A 179 12.42 -1.81 12.88
C MET A 179 12.38 -1.60 11.35
N LEU A 180 11.23 -1.86 10.70
CA LEU A 180 11.11 -1.64 9.25
C LEU A 180 11.18 -0.15 8.89
N CYS A 181 10.64 0.74 9.74
CA CYS A 181 10.75 2.18 9.56
C CYS A 181 12.21 2.65 9.57
N ILE A 182 13.00 2.20 10.56
CA ILE A 182 14.42 2.54 10.66
C ILE A 182 15.20 2.02 9.45
N LEU A 183 14.99 0.78 9.05
CA LEU A 183 15.65 0.20 7.88
C LEU A 183 15.27 0.92 6.58
N THR A 184 14.02 1.32 6.43
CA THR A 184 13.55 2.10 5.26
C THR A 184 14.16 3.50 5.25
N MET A 185 14.38 4.10 6.42
CA MET A 185 15.03 5.41 6.57
C MET A 185 16.51 5.37 6.16
N LEU A 186 17.22 4.26 6.40
CA LEU A 186 18.61 4.10 5.95
C LEU A 186 18.76 4.21 4.42
N GLY A 187 17.72 3.79 3.67
CA GLY A 187 17.63 3.99 2.22
C GLY A 187 17.15 5.39 1.79
N LYS A 188 16.98 6.34 2.72
CA LYS A 188 16.42 7.69 2.49
C LYS A 188 15.03 7.66 1.84
N HIS A 189 14.21 6.65 2.16
CA HIS A 189 12.88 6.47 1.58
C HIS A 189 11.77 6.97 2.55
N ILE A 190 11.62 8.29 2.65
CA ILE A 190 10.68 8.96 3.59
C ILE A 190 9.23 8.53 3.33
N SER A 191 8.80 8.47 2.06
CA SER A 191 7.43 8.04 1.72
C SER A 191 7.12 6.62 2.19
N GLY A 192 8.07 5.70 1.98
CA GLY A 192 7.94 4.32 2.45
C GLY A 192 7.83 4.23 3.97
N LEU A 193 8.66 5.00 4.68
CA LEU A 193 8.63 5.12 6.14
C LEU A 193 7.27 5.61 6.64
N MET A 194 6.72 6.67 6.04
CA MET A 194 5.42 7.22 6.43
C MET A 194 4.29 6.19 6.27
N ILE A 195 4.24 5.50 5.12
CA ILE A 195 3.21 4.48 4.86
C ILE A 195 3.37 3.29 5.81
N ILE A 196 4.59 2.78 6.04
CA ILE A 196 4.86 1.68 6.98
C ILE A 196 4.40 2.05 8.39
N GLY A 197 4.73 3.25 8.86
CA GLY A 197 4.31 3.75 10.17
C GLY A 197 2.79 3.84 10.30
N MET A 198 2.11 4.46 9.32
CA MET A 198 0.66 4.57 9.32
C MET A 198 -0.05 3.21 9.25
N LEU A 199 0.48 2.26 8.46
CA LEU A 199 -0.03 0.89 8.39
C LEU A 199 0.11 0.17 9.73
N GLY A 200 1.27 0.28 10.38
CA GLY A 200 1.50 -0.30 11.69
C GLY A 200 0.47 0.20 12.71
N LEU A 201 0.29 1.52 12.80
CA LEU A 201 -0.69 2.13 13.70
C LEU A 201 -2.14 1.73 13.35
N SER A 202 -2.48 1.66 12.06
CA SER A 202 -3.82 1.27 11.61
C SER A 202 -4.15 -0.17 12.01
N ILE A 203 -3.20 -1.10 11.84
CA ILE A 203 -3.41 -2.50 12.22
C ILE A 203 -3.44 -2.66 13.75
N MET A 204 -2.61 -1.93 14.47
CA MET A 204 -2.67 -1.90 15.94
C MET A 204 -4.03 -1.42 16.43
N PHE A 205 -4.58 -0.37 15.81
CA PHE A 205 -5.91 0.15 16.15
C PHE A 205 -7.02 -0.88 15.92
N ILE A 206 -7.08 -1.45 14.72
CA ILE A 206 -8.11 -2.46 14.37
C ILE A 206 -7.90 -3.76 15.14
N GLY A 207 -6.66 -4.11 15.45
CA GLY A 207 -6.28 -5.31 16.21
C GLY A 207 -6.66 -5.27 17.68
N GLY A 208 -7.07 -4.09 18.21
CA GLY A 208 -7.56 -3.91 19.58
C GLY A 208 -6.57 -3.25 20.54
N THR A 209 -5.48 -2.66 20.04
CA THR A 209 -4.60 -1.84 20.87
C THR A 209 -5.38 -0.66 21.44
N LYS A 210 -5.22 -0.40 22.73
CA LYS A 210 -5.94 0.69 23.41
C LYS A 210 -5.56 2.07 22.87
N SER A 211 -6.57 2.87 22.58
CA SER A 211 -6.40 4.21 21.96
C SER A 211 -5.43 5.11 22.70
N LYS A 212 -5.32 5.01 24.03
CA LYS A 212 -4.36 5.77 24.81
C LYS A 212 -2.91 5.57 24.38
N TRP A 213 -2.53 4.32 24.06
CA TRP A 213 -1.18 3.99 23.61
C TRP A 213 -0.93 4.48 22.18
N ILE A 214 -1.94 4.31 21.30
CA ILE A 214 -1.85 4.78 19.93
C ILE A 214 -1.68 6.30 19.88
N LEU A 215 -2.49 7.04 20.63
CA LEU A 215 -2.36 8.51 20.74
C LEU A 215 -0.99 8.95 21.28
N SER A 216 -0.47 8.24 22.30
CA SER A 216 0.87 8.52 22.82
C SER A 216 1.96 8.30 21.76
N PHE A 217 1.85 7.25 20.92
CA PHE A 217 2.79 7.01 19.84
C PHE A 217 2.64 7.99 18.69
N ILE A 218 1.42 8.38 18.33
CA ILE A 218 1.20 9.44 17.34
C ILE A 218 1.88 10.75 17.81
N GLY A 219 1.71 11.12 19.07
CA GLY A 219 2.39 12.27 19.65
C GLY A 219 3.92 12.16 19.59
N LEU A 220 4.46 11.01 19.95
CA LEU A 220 5.91 10.76 19.89
C LEU A 220 6.44 10.84 18.45
N ILE A 221 5.75 10.23 17.49
CA ILE A 221 6.10 10.24 16.07
C ILE A 221 6.01 11.66 15.51
N ALA A 222 5.01 12.46 15.90
CA ALA A 222 4.89 13.86 15.49
C ALA A 222 6.09 14.68 15.98
N VAL A 223 6.47 14.55 17.24
CA VAL A 223 7.65 15.22 17.81
C VAL A 223 8.92 14.78 17.09
N ALA A 224 9.11 13.47 16.89
CA ALA A 224 10.27 12.94 16.17
C ALA A 224 10.30 13.43 14.71
N GLY A 225 9.15 13.53 14.05
CA GLY A 225 9.03 14.07 12.69
C GLY A 225 9.44 15.53 12.61
N VAL A 226 8.98 16.36 13.54
CA VAL A 226 9.41 17.78 13.62
C VAL A 226 10.93 17.88 13.87
N CYS A 227 11.46 17.09 14.80
CA CYS A 227 12.91 17.07 15.03
C CYS A 227 13.70 16.65 13.78
N LEU A 228 13.22 15.64 13.03
CA LEU A 228 13.86 15.20 11.79
C LEU A 228 13.84 16.29 10.71
N ILE A 229 12.72 17.01 10.56
CA ILE A 229 12.61 18.12 9.60
C ILE A 229 13.62 19.21 9.95
N LEU A 230 13.76 19.56 11.24
CA LEU A 230 14.69 20.59 11.70
C LEU A 230 16.18 20.20 11.54
N ILE A 231 16.50 18.90 11.64
CA ILE A 231 17.87 18.38 11.57
C ILE A 231 18.31 18.11 10.12
N LEU A 232 17.39 17.67 9.24
CA LEU A 232 17.71 17.26 7.89
C LEU A 232 17.43 18.40 6.87
N PRO A 233 18.46 19.05 6.29
CA PRO A 233 18.27 20.15 5.32
C PRO A 233 17.34 19.76 4.17
N TYR A 234 17.51 18.57 3.60
CA TYR A 234 16.66 18.05 2.51
C TYR A 234 15.17 17.96 2.89
N ALA A 235 14.85 17.59 4.14
CA ALA A 235 13.46 17.53 4.60
C ALA A 235 12.90 18.94 4.80
N MET A 236 13.71 19.84 5.34
CA MET A 236 13.37 21.25 5.52
C MET A 236 13.09 21.92 4.17
N ASP A 237 13.96 21.75 3.18
CA ASP A 237 13.78 22.33 1.84
C ASP A 237 12.46 21.90 1.20
N ARG A 238 12.06 20.64 1.35
CA ARG A 238 10.76 20.15 0.84
C ARG A 238 9.57 20.77 1.57
N VAL A 239 9.68 20.94 2.88
CA VAL A 239 8.62 21.59 3.66
C VAL A 239 8.53 23.08 3.33
N MET A 240 9.65 23.77 3.18
CA MET A 240 9.68 25.19 2.81
C MET A 240 9.14 25.40 1.41
N THR A 241 9.53 24.57 0.44
CA THR A 241 8.97 24.61 -0.93
C THR A 241 7.46 24.35 -0.93
N TRP A 242 6.97 23.47 -0.06
CA TRP A 242 5.54 23.17 0.05
C TRP A 242 4.74 24.33 0.65
N ILE A 243 5.25 24.98 1.72
CA ILE A 243 4.55 26.09 2.39
C ILE A 243 4.58 27.34 1.51
N ASN A 244 5.74 27.63 0.90
CA ASN A 244 5.98 28.86 0.13
C ASN A 244 6.18 28.53 -1.36
N ILE A 245 5.22 27.82 -1.97
CA ILE A 245 5.34 27.37 -3.35
C ILE A 245 5.48 28.52 -4.35
N ASP A 246 4.88 29.67 -4.06
CA ASP A 246 4.91 30.89 -4.90
C ASP A 246 6.27 31.61 -4.83
N GLU A 247 7.03 31.44 -3.74
CA GLU A 247 8.36 32.03 -3.53
C GLU A 247 9.49 31.06 -3.88
N ALA A 248 9.17 29.75 -3.99
CA ALA A 248 10.15 28.73 -4.32
C ALA A 248 10.63 28.86 -5.77
N ASP A 249 11.84 28.37 -6.07
CA ASP A 249 12.37 28.38 -7.43
C ASP A 249 11.42 27.65 -8.39
N PRO A 250 10.75 28.39 -9.28
CA PRO A 250 9.76 27.82 -10.20
C PRO A 250 10.38 26.92 -11.28
N LEU A 251 11.70 27.00 -11.52
CA LEU A 251 12.43 26.12 -12.44
C LEU A 251 13.20 25.00 -11.72
N GLY A 252 13.19 25.01 -10.37
CA GLY A 252 13.89 24.06 -9.52
C GLY A 252 12.94 23.18 -8.71
N SER A 253 12.99 23.35 -7.38
CA SER A 253 12.31 22.48 -6.42
C SER A 253 10.77 22.49 -6.53
N ALA A 254 10.17 23.63 -6.96
CA ALA A 254 8.72 23.76 -7.13
C ALA A 254 8.21 23.31 -8.50
N TRP A 255 9.10 23.16 -9.51
CA TRP A 255 8.72 22.90 -10.91
C TRP A 255 7.67 21.79 -11.07
N GLN A 256 7.97 20.61 -10.56
CA GLN A 256 7.13 19.43 -10.75
C GLN A 256 5.74 19.62 -10.13
N THR A 257 5.67 20.24 -8.95
CA THR A 257 4.39 20.50 -8.26
C THR A 257 3.59 21.56 -8.99
N LEU A 258 4.19 22.66 -9.42
CA LEU A 258 3.53 23.72 -10.18
C LEU A 258 2.96 23.21 -11.49
N GLN A 259 3.74 22.47 -12.28
CA GLN A 259 3.28 21.88 -13.53
C GLN A 259 2.15 20.86 -13.29
N GLY A 260 2.19 20.10 -12.19
CA GLY A 260 1.12 19.22 -11.77
C GLY A 260 -0.18 19.98 -11.45
N LEU A 261 -0.08 21.11 -10.73
CA LEU A 261 -1.23 21.98 -10.43
C LEU A 261 -1.81 22.62 -11.70
N TYR A 262 -0.96 23.04 -12.64
CA TYR A 262 -1.41 23.57 -13.94
C TYR A 262 -2.13 22.48 -14.76
N ALA A 263 -1.65 21.24 -14.73
CA ALA A 263 -2.36 20.10 -15.33
C ALA A 263 -3.78 19.96 -14.74
N ILE A 264 -3.87 19.89 -13.41
CA ILE A 264 -5.16 19.75 -12.71
C ILE A 264 -6.09 20.91 -13.07
N GLY A 265 -5.61 22.16 -12.99
CA GLY A 265 -6.42 23.35 -13.26
C GLY A 265 -6.89 23.46 -14.72
N SER A 266 -6.07 22.98 -15.66
CA SER A 266 -6.37 23.05 -17.09
C SER A 266 -7.41 22.02 -17.57
N GLY A 267 -7.69 20.96 -16.78
CA GLY A 267 -8.62 19.90 -17.16
C GLY A 267 -10.10 20.29 -17.12
N GLY A 268 -10.48 21.25 -16.25
CA GLY A 268 -11.88 21.65 -16.11
C GLY A 268 -12.82 20.48 -15.76
N LEU A 269 -14.08 20.54 -16.21
CA LEU A 269 -15.06 19.49 -15.90
C LEU A 269 -14.88 18.22 -16.75
N PHE A 270 -14.65 18.37 -18.05
CA PHE A 270 -14.66 17.26 -19.03
C PHE A 270 -13.27 16.86 -19.51
N GLY A 271 -12.22 17.57 -19.10
CA GLY A 271 -10.87 17.34 -19.59
C GLY A 271 -10.62 17.88 -21.01
N ARG A 272 -9.39 17.73 -21.46
CA ARG A 272 -8.94 18.07 -22.82
C ARG A 272 -9.12 16.94 -23.83
N GLY A 273 -9.60 15.78 -23.36
CA GLY A 273 -9.67 14.55 -24.11
C GLY A 273 -8.48 13.63 -23.90
N LEU A 274 -8.73 12.34 -23.97
CA LEU A 274 -7.70 11.31 -23.79
C LEU A 274 -6.55 11.50 -24.81
N GLY A 275 -5.32 11.47 -24.36
CA GLY A 275 -4.15 11.66 -25.21
C GLY A 275 -3.78 13.13 -25.46
N ASN A 276 -4.57 14.12 -24.99
CA ASN A 276 -4.39 15.53 -25.29
C ASN A 276 -3.83 16.37 -24.13
N SER A 277 -3.16 15.73 -23.17
CA SER A 277 -2.43 16.46 -22.13
C SER A 277 -1.26 17.25 -22.76
N ASN A 278 -1.14 18.53 -22.40
CA ASN A 278 0.03 19.35 -22.74
C ASN A 278 1.19 19.08 -21.79
N GLN A 279 0.87 18.78 -20.54
CA GLN A 279 1.89 18.66 -19.49
C GLN A 279 2.79 17.42 -19.64
N LYS A 280 2.33 16.39 -20.37
CA LYS A 280 3.15 15.19 -20.67
C LYS A 280 4.28 15.43 -21.67
N TYR A 281 4.31 16.60 -22.35
CA TYR A 281 5.38 16.96 -23.29
C TYR A 281 6.63 17.52 -22.59
N GLY A 282 7.03 16.94 -21.45
CA GLY A 282 8.25 17.26 -20.73
C GLY A 282 8.08 18.32 -19.63
N TYR A 283 6.91 18.89 -19.45
CA TYR A 283 6.63 19.83 -18.35
C TYR A 283 6.55 19.12 -17.00
N VAL A 284 5.81 18.01 -16.90
CA VAL A 284 5.82 17.14 -15.72
C VAL A 284 6.90 16.09 -15.89
N SER A 285 7.82 16.01 -14.92
CA SER A 285 8.87 15.01 -14.89
C SER A 285 8.27 13.63 -14.65
N GLN A 286 8.53 12.66 -15.53
CA GLN A 286 8.06 11.28 -15.41
C GLN A 286 6.55 11.16 -15.08
N PRO A 287 5.67 11.70 -15.94
CA PRO A 287 4.23 11.76 -15.70
C PRO A 287 3.58 10.38 -15.52
N GLN A 288 4.25 9.31 -15.97
CA GLN A 288 3.80 7.92 -15.85
C GLN A 288 4.02 7.30 -14.46
N ASN A 289 4.68 7.98 -13.53
CA ASN A 289 5.01 7.46 -12.20
C ASN A 289 4.08 8.06 -11.11
N ASP A 290 4.59 8.97 -10.32
CA ASP A 290 3.93 9.55 -9.14
C ASP A 290 2.94 10.68 -9.47
N PHE A 291 3.09 11.34 -10.62
CA PHE A 291 2.21 12.41 -11.11
C PHE A 291 1.16 11.98 -12.14
N ILE A 292 0.94 10.68 -12.31
CA ILE A 292 -0.05 10.19 -13.30
C ILE A 292 -1.46 10.73 -13.03
N PHE A 293 -1.82 10.97 -11.76
CA PHE A 293 -3.12 11.52 -11.40
C PHE A 293 -3.35 12.93 -11.99
N THR A 294 -2.29 13.75 -12.11
CA THR A 294 -2.40 15.09 -12.72
C THR A 294 -2.73 15.01 -14.21
N ILE A 295 -2.18 14.00 -14.92
CA ILE A 295 -2.50 13.74 -16.32
C ILE A 295 -3.95 13.26 -16.48
N ILE A 296 -4.43 12.42 -15.54
CA ILE A 296 -5.84 12.02 -15.50
C ILE A 296 -6.74 13.24 -15.35
N CYS A 297 -6.39 14.16 -14.44
CA CYS A 297 -7.13 15.41 -14.25
C CYS A 297 -7.13 16.26 -15.52
N GLU A 298 -6.00 16.41 -16.23
CA GLU A 298 -5.90 17.21 -17.44
C GLU A 298 -6.69 16.59 -18.60
N GLU A 299 -6.55 15.27 -18.84
CA GLU A 299 -7.16 14.60 -19.98
C GLU A 299 -8.65 14.31 -19.80
N LEU A 300 -9.08 13.90 -18.60
CA LEU A 300 -10.45 13.46 -18.32
C LEU A 300 -11.24 14.45 -17.44
N GLY A 301 -10.59 15.49 -16.95
CA GLY A 301 -11.20 16.51 -16.11
C GLY A 301 -11.72 15.99 -14.77
N PHE A 302 -12.62 16.76 -14.16
CA PHE A 302 -13.21 16.41 -12.86
C PHE A 302 -14.04 15.12 -12.91
N ILE A 303 -14.63 14.79 -14.05
CA ILE A 303 -15.33 13.50 -14.24
C ILE A 303 -14.35 12.32 -14.11
N GLY A 304 -13.15 12.42 -14.71
CA GLY A 304 -12.11 11.41 -14.56
C GLY A 304 -11.69 11.23 -13.10
N VAL A 305 -11.57 12.33 -12.36
CA VAL A 305 -11.27 12.28 -10.91
C VAL A 305 -12.35 11.53 -10.14
N ILE A 306 -13.64 11.83 -10.39
CA ILE A 306 -14.76 11.15 -9.73
C ILE A 306 -14.73 9.63 -10.02
N ILE A 307 -14.45 9.26 -11.27
CA ILE A 307 -14.37 7.82 -11.66
C ILE A 307 -13.22 7.13 -10.91
N VAL A 308 -12.03 7.73 -10.89
CA VAL A 308 -10.85 7.13 -10.21
C VAL A 308 -11.10 7.01 -8.70
N VAL A 309 -11.49 8.10 -8.07
CA VAL A 309 -11.76 8.12 -6.62
C VAL A 309 -12.92 7.18 -6.27
N GLY A 310 -13.96 7.14 -7.09
CA GLY A 310 -15.09 6.24 -6.95
C GLY A 310 -14.69 4.76 -7.04
N LEU A 311 -13.83 4.40 -7.99
CA LEU A 311 -13.33 3.03 -8.12
C LEU A 311 -12.49 2.62 -6.89
N PHE A 312 -11.61 3.48 -6.40
CA PHE A 312 -10.85 3.20 -5.18
C PHE A 312 -11.75 3.13 -3.95
N ALA A 313 -12.77 4.00 -3.84
CA ALA A 313 -13.74 3.93 -2.75
C ALA A 313 -14.52 2.61 -2.76
N LEU A 314 -14.97 2.15 -3.94
CA LEU A 314 -15.63 0.86 -4.11
C LEU A 314 -14.70 -0.31 -3.72
N LEU A 315 -13.42 -0.26 -4.11
CA LEU A 315 -12.42 -1.26 -3.72
C LEU A 315 -12.29 -1.33 -2.19
N VAL A 316 -12.18 -0.17 -1.53
CA VAL A 316 -12.04 -0.07 -0.07
C VAL A 316 -13.28 -0.61 0.64
N VAL A 317 -14.48 -0.19 0.23
CA VAL A 317 -15.74 -0.66 0.80
C VAL A 317 -15.87 -2.18 0.63
N ARG A 318 -15.57 -2.72 -0.56
CA ARG A 318 -15.67 -4.16 -0.79
C ARG A 318 -14.59 -4.94 -0.06
N GLY A 319 -13.37 -4.43 0.01
CA GLY A 319 -12.28 -5.01 0.79
C GLY A 319 -12.60 -5.08 2.29
N PHE A 320 -13.20 -4.03 2.85
CA PHE A 320 -13.68 -4.03 4.24
C PHE A 320 -14.84 -5.00 4.46
N HIS A 321 -15.73 -5.14 3.48
CA HIS A 321 -16.79 -6.15 3.55
C HIS A 321 -16.22 -7.57 3.62
N ILE A 322 -15.20 -7.90 2.81
CA ILE A 322 -14.49 -9.18 2.85
C ILE A 322 -13.79 -9.36 4.21
N ALA A 323 -13.11 -8.34 4.70
CA ALA A 323 -12.41 -8.36 5.97
C ALA A 323 -13.35 -8.64 7.16
N LYS A 324 -14.54 -8.00 7.18
CA LYS A 324 -15.56 -8.20 8.21
C LYS A 324 -16.09 -9.64 8.25
N ASN A 325 -16.20 -10.29 7.09
CA ASN A 325 -16.75 -11.64 6.95
C ASN A 325 -15.65 -12.72 6.87
N ALA A 326 -14.39 -12.38 7.14
CA ALA A 326 -13.27 -13.30 7.07
C ALA A 326 -13.38 -14.42 8.11
N PRO A 327 -12.81 -15.62 7.84
CA PRO A 327 -13.01 -16.82 8.67
C PRO A 327 -12.37 -16.72 10.07
N ASP A 328 -11.34 -15.92 10.23
CA ASP A 328 -10.63 -15.73 11.49
C ASP A 328 -10.04 -14.32 11.61
N LYS A 329 -9.55 -13.95 12.80
CA LYS A 329 -8.98 -12.63 13.09
C LYS A 329 -7.73 -12.33 12.28
N PHE A 330 -6.88 -13.32 11.99
CA PHE A 330 -5.71 -13.14 11.13
C PHE A 330 -6.12 -12.73 9.72
N CYS A 331 -7.04 -13.47 9.12
CA CYS A 331 -7.57 -13.17 7.78
C CYS A 331 -8.26 -11.81 7.74
N SER A 332 -9.06 -11.51 8.77
CA SER A 332 -9.76 -10.23 8.90
C SER A 332 -8.75 -9.06 8.93
N LEU A 333 -7.77 -9.09 9.84
CA LEU A 333 -6.75 -8.05 9.96
C LEU A 333 -5.89 -7.93 8.71
N THR A 334 -5.57 -9.05 8.05
CA THR A 334 -4.83 -9.05 6.78
C THR A 334 -5.63 -8.33 5.68
N CYS A 335 -6.90 -8.65 5.51
CA CYS A 335 -7.75 -7.99 4.51
C CYS A 335 -7.93 -6.50 4.82
N TYR A 336 -8.20 -6.12 6.08
CA TYR A 336 -8.26 -4.72 6.48
C TYR A 336 -6.94 -3.99 6.17
N GLY A 337 -5.81 -4.56 6.58
CA GLY A 337 -4.51 -3.92 6.43
C GLY A 337 -4.10 -3.73 4.97
N LEU A 338 -4.28 -4.74 4.10
CA LEU A 338 -3.99 -4.62 2.67
C LEU A 338 -4.91 -3.62 1.98
N THR A 339 -6.19 -3.59 2.35
CA THR A 339 -7.14 -2.60 1.81
C THR A 339 -6.79 -1.18 2.26
N ILE A 340 -6.42 -1.00 3.53
CA ILE A 340 -5.97 0.29 4.07
C ILE A 340 -4.67 0.74 3.40
N LYS A 341 -3.75 -0.17 3.09
CA LYS A 341 -2.53 0.16 2.34
C LYS A 341 -2.87 0.84 1.02
N VAL A 342 -3.79 0.26 0.24
CA VAL A 342 -4.22 0.87 -1.04
C VAL A 342 -4.87 2.23 -0.81
N ALA A 343 -5.77 2.33 0.17
CA ALA A 343 -6.43 3.58 0.51
C ALA A 343 -5.43 4.67 0.91
N LEU A 344 -4.49 4.36 1.80
CA LEU A 344 -3.46 5.31 2.24
C LEU A 344 -2.56 5.76 1.09
N GLN A 345 -2.08 4.83 0.24
CA GLN A 345 -1.25 5.21 -0.90
C GLN A 345 -2.01 6.10 -1.89
N THR A 346 -3.27 5.80 -2.18
CA THR A 346 -4.12 6.62 -3.05
C THR A 346 -4.34 8.01 -2.47
N LEU A 347 -4.74 8.10 -1.20
CA LEU A 347 -4.97 9.39 -0.53
C LEU A 347 -3.70 10.24 -0.46
N MET A 348 -2.57 9.62 -0.13
CA MET A 348 -1.29 10.34 -0.06
C MET A 348 -0.81 10.78 -1.44
N ASN A 349 -0.97 9.97 -2.49
CA ASN A 349 -0.66 10.42 -3.85
C ASN A 349 -1.49 11.64 -4.25
N ILE A 350 -2.82 11.57 -4.06
CA ILE A 350 -3.71 12.70 -4.36
C ILE A 350 -3.32 13.93 -3.53
N ALA A 351 -3.04 13.78 -2.22
CA ALA A 351 -2.65 14.89 -1.36
C ALA A 351 -1.33 15.54 -1.80
N VAL A 352 -0.36 14.74 -2.26
CA VAL A 352 0.92 15.24 -2.78
C VAL A 352 0.73 16.02 -4.07
N VAL A 353 0.02 15.46 -5.07
CA VAL A 353 -0.11 16.09 -6.38
C VAL A 353 -1.04 17.32 -6.37
N THR A 354 -1.91 17.42 -5.36
CA THR A 354 -2.75 18.62 -5.11
C THR A 354 -2.09 19.65 -4.17
N ASN A 355 -0.82 19.44 -3.83
CA ASN A 355 -0.06 20.30 -2.89
C ASN A 355 -0.67 20.41 -1.48
N MET A 356 -1.48 19.42 -1.05
CA MET A 356 -1.96 19.32 0.34
C MET A 356 -0.88 18.73 1.27
N MET A 357 0.15 18.08 0.71
CA MET A 357 1.31 17.53 1.41
C MET A 357 2.60 17.81 0.62
N PRO A 358 3.77 17.88 1.28
CA PRO A 358 5.04 18.01 0.59
C PRO A 358 5.24 16.90 -0.45
N ASN A 359 5.91 17.22 -1.57
CA ASN A 359 6.20 16.23 -2.61
C ASN A 359 7.10 15.10 -2.07
N THR A 360 6.57 13.88 -2.06
CA THR A 360 7.24 12.69 -1.50
C THR A 360 7.43 11.55 -2.49
N GLY A 361 6.91 11.64 -3.71
CA GLY A 361 7.08 10.62 -4.75
C GLY A 361 6.36 9.30 -4.42
N ILE A 362 5.09 9.36 -4.04
CA ILE A 362 4.26 8.19 -3.78
C ILE A 362 3.51 7.82 -5.07
N ALA A 363 3.72 6.59 -5.55
CA ALA A 363 3.03 6.10 -6.73
C ALA A 363 1.54 5.84 -6.49
N LEU A 364 0.68 6.17 -7.47
CA LEU A 364 -0.73 5.80 -7.44
C LEU A 364 -0.89 4.29 -7.71
N PRO A 365 -1.51 3.52 -6.81
CA PRO A 365 -1.70 2.08 -6.99
C PRO A 365 -2.39 1.75 -8.32
N PHE A 366 -1.95 0.71 -9.01
CA PHE A 366 -2.44 0.25 -10.34
C PHE A 366 -2.22 1.18 -11.53
N PHE A 367 -1.89 2.44 -11.33
CA PHE A 367 -1.72 3.40 -12.43
C PHE A 367 -0.25 3.62 -12.80
N SER A 368 0.63 3.62 -11.81
CA SER A 368 2.04 3.91 -12.03
C SER A 368 2.75 2.80 -12.81
N SER A 369 3.69 3.17 -13.68
CA SER A 369 4.40 2.26 -14.60
C SER A 369 5.43 1.31 -13.97
N GLY A 370 5.53 1.27 -12.64
CA GLY A 370 6.45 0.40 -11.91
C GLY A 370 6.06 -1.08 -11.99
N GLY A 371 6.72 -1.86 -12.87
CA GLY A 371 6.35 -3.26 -13.12
C GLY A 371 6.31 -4.15 -11.88
N SER A 372 7.34 -4.11 -11.02
CA SER A 372 7.37 -4.89 -9.77
C SER A 372 6.34 -4.42 -8.73
N ALA A 373 6.07 -3.12 -8.68
CA ALA A 373 5.05 -2.57 -7.80
C ALA A 373 3.65 -3.03 -8.22
N LEU A 374 3.36 -3.03 -9.54
CA LEU A 374 2.10 -3.56 -10.08
C LEU A 374 1.93 -5.05 -9.79
N MET A 375 2.99 -5.86 -9.97
CA MET A 375 2.94 -7.29 -9.66
C MET A 375 2.60 -7.53 -8.19
N LEU A 376 3.25 -6.82 -7.28
CA LEU A 376 2.99 -6.93 -5.85
C LEU A 376 1.57 -6.47 -5.51
N GLN A 377 1.09 -5.40 -6.13
CA GLN A 377 -0.26 -4.87 -5.93
C GLN A 377 -1.34 -5.87 -6.33
N ILE A 378 -1.17 -6.55 -7.48
CA ILE A 378 -2.10 -7.61 -7.94
C ILE A 378 -2.01 -8.82 -7.00
N PHE A 379 -0.80 -9.19 -6.55
CA PHE A 379 -0.61 -10.27 -5.58
C PHE A 379 -1.33 -9.99 -4.25
N GLU A 380 -1.26 -8.76 -3.73
CA GLU A 380 -1.99 -8.33 -2.54
C GLU A 380 -3.50 -8.48 -2.70
N MET A 381 -4.05 -8.06 -3.84
CA MET A 381 -5.47 -8.25 -4.13
C MET A 381 -5.81 -9.74 -4.23
N GLY A 382 -4.89 -10.54 -4.73
CA GLY A 382 -5.01 -12.00 -4.75
C GLY A 382 -5.08 -12.63 -3.36
N ILE A 383 -4.34 -12.10 -2.37
CA ILE A 383 -4.45 -12.55 -0.98
C ILE A 383 -5.88 -12.30 -0.46
N ILE A 384 -6.42 -11.10 -0.68
CA ILE A 384 -7.80 -10.76 -0.28
C ILE A 384 -8.81 -11.69 -0.98
N LEU A 385 -8.65 -11.91 -2.29
CA LEU A 385 -9.50 -12.84 -3.07
C LEU A 385 -9.39 -14.29 -2.58
N SER A 386 -8.19 -14.75 -2.23
CA SER A 386 -7.99 -16.08 -1.64
C SER A 386 -8.73 -16.23 -0.31
N ILE A 387 -8.65 -15.22 0.56
CA ILE A 387 -9.35 -15.20 1.85
C ILE A 387 -10.88 -15.14 1.65
N SER A 388 -11.37 -14.39 0.66
CA SER A 388 -12.80 -14.23 0.41
C SER A 388 -13.51 -15.56 0.12
N ARG A 389 -12.80 -16.58 -0.36
CA ARG A 389 -13.34 -17.93 -0.61
C ARG A 389 -13.68 -18.70 0.65
N TYR A 390 -13.14 -18.28 1.79
CA TYR A 390 -13.38 -18.88 3.11
C TYR A 390 -14.26 -17.99 3.99
N SER A 391 -14.87 -16.96 3.41
CA SER A 391 -15.70 -15.98 4.09
C SER A 391 -17.01 -16.59 4.59
N ASN A 392 -17.47 -16.18 5.78
CA ASN A 392 -18.72 -16.61 6.40
C ASN A 392 -19.99 -15.97 5.80
N VAL A 393 -19.93 -15.40 4.61
CA VAL A 393 -21.10 -14.81 3.97
C VAL A 393 -22.10 -15.91 3.67
N LYS A 394 -23.22 -15.93 4.39
CA LYS A 394 -24.40 -16.70 4.00
C LYS A 394 -24.80 -16.23 2.60
N ARG A 395 -24.82 -17.13 1.66
CA ARG A 395 -25.28 -16.91 0.29
C ARG A 395 -26.77 -16.89 0.23
#